data_0272a7b227077c2b3019bdbcdeae3a3b
#
_entry.id   0272a7b227077c2b3019bdbcdeae3a3b
#
_cell.length_a   1.000
_cell.length_b   1.000
_cell.length_c   1.000
_cell.angle_alpha   90.00
_cell.angle_beta   90.00
_cell.angle_gamma   90.00
#
_symmetry.space_group_name_H-M   'P 1'
#
loop_
_entity.id
_entity.type
_entity.pdbx_description
1 polymer ?
#
loop_
_entity_poly.entity_id
_entity_poly.type
_entity_poly.pdbx_seq_one_letter_code
_entity_poly.pdbx_strand_id
1 'polypeptide(L)'
;MNIAVFGTGQMGHAIVYMLRQLGNYTIYTCDNRAADSNLMTDYHSVCDVKDMEHDYLQKFDLVISSLPYYLNNELAQKCIEHKIPYCDLGGSVPVSKTINQSAKSLKSTVFTDLGLAPGWANIMAEQALLELPSVPHTVKMRCGGLPSDIAPSNKDPFNYKLTWSIDGLY
;
A
#
# COMPACT_ATOMS: atom_id res chain seq x y z
N MET A 1 -13.48 4.17 -14.92
CA MET A 1 -13.24 3.78 -13.53
C MET A 1 -12.40 4.88 -12.87
N ASN A 2 -12.91 5.42 -11.77
CA ASN A 2 -12.25 6.48 -10.99
C ASN A 2 -11.47 5.84 -9.86
N ILE A 3 -10.15 5.96 -9.88
CA ILE A 3 -9.27 5.38 -8.85
C ILE A 3 -8.64 6.52 -8.07
N ALA A 4 -8.73 6.48 -6.75
CA ALA A 4 -8.03 7.41 -5.87
C ALA A 4 -6.79 6.76 -5.25
N VAL A 5 -5.65 7.45 -5.32
CA VAL A 5 -4.40 7.05 -4.67
C VAL A 5 -4.07 8.08 -3.59
N PHE A 6 -4.08 7.64 -2.34
CA PHE A 6 -3.75 8.44 -1.18
C PHE A 6 -2.29 8.23 -0.78
N GLY A 7 -1.56 9.34 -0.65
CA GLY A 7 -0.11 9.36 -0.51
C GLY A 7 0.60 9.38 -1.87
N THR A 8 1.33 10.48 -2.14
CA THR A 8 2.08 10.67 -3.39
C THR A 8 3.59 10.65 -3.17
N GLY A 9 4.04 9.88 -2.17
CA GLY A 9 5.45 9.54 -2.01
C GLY A 9 5.96 8.59 -3.10
N GLN A 10 7.14 8.02 -2.93
CA GLN A 10 7.76 7.11 -3.91
C GLN A 10 6.83 5.97 -4.32
N MET A 11 6.15 5.35 -3.35
CA MET A 11 5.22 4.24 -3.63
C MET A 11 3.95 4.71 -4.35
N GLY A 12 3.39 5.86 -3.97
CA GLY A 12 2.25 6.44 -4.67
C GLY A 12 2.54 6.77 -6.12
N HIS A 13 3.72 7.34 -6.41
CA HIS A 13 4.18 7.56 -7.79
C HIS A 13 4.27 6.25 -8.58
N ALA A 14 4.84 5.20 -7.97
CA ALA A 14 4.95 3.89 -8.62
C ALA A 14 3.56 3.29 -8.92
N ILE A 15 2.63 3.39 -7.97
CA ILE A 15 1.25 2.93 -8.15
C ILE A 15 0.57 3.67 -9.30
N VAL A 16 0.64 5.00 -9.32
CA VAL A 16 0.06 5.83 -10.39
C VAL A 16 0.67 5.46 -11.75
N TYR A 17 2.00 5.32 -11.82
CA TYR A 17 2.67 4.88 -13.04
C TYR A 17 2.15 3.52 -13.52
N MET A 18 2.07 2.53 -12.63
CA MET A 18 1.58 1.19 -12.98
C MET A 18 0.12 1.20 -13.42
N LEU A 19 -0.74 1.98 -12.77
CA LEU A 19 -2.14 2.13 -13.18
C LEU A 19 -2.25 2.68 -14.60
N ARG A 20 -1.39 3.62 -15.00
CA ARG A 20 -1.34 4.13 -16.37
C ARG A 20 -0.92 3.08 -17.41
N GLN A 21 -0.09 2.11 -17.01
CA GLN A 21 0.30 1.00 -17.91
C GLN A 21 -0.80 -0.06 -18.02
N LEU A 22 -1.64 -0.21 -16.99
CA LEU A 22 -2.67 -1.25 -16.94
C LEU A 22 -3.96 -0.87 -17.68
N GLY A 23 -4.25 0.40 -17.87
CA GLY A 23 -5.47 0.80 -18.59
C GLY A 23 -5.81 2.28 -18.50
N ASN A 24 -6.93 2.63 -19.11
CA ASN A 24 -7.45 3.99 -19.14
C ASN A 24 -8.34 4.25 -17.91
N TYR A 25 -7.71 4.58 -16.80
CA TYR A 25 -8.38 4.98 -15.55
C TYR A 25 -8.33 6.49 -15.39
N THR A 26 -9.36 7.07 -14.78
CA THR A 26 -9.28 8.43 -14.25
C THR A 26 -8.64 8.35 -12.87
N ILE A 27 -7.42 8.88 -12.75
CA ILE A 27 -6.63 8.79 -11.53
C ILE A 27 -6.70 10.09 -10.75
N TYR A 28 -7.16 9.97 -9.54
CA TYR A 28 -7.17 11.03 -8.53
C TYR A 28 -6.09 10.75 -7.51
N THR A 29 -5.35 11.77 -7.11
CA THR A 29 -4.36 11.64 -6.03
C THR A 29 -4.67 12.62 -4.92
N CYS A 30 -4.36 12.22 -3.69
CA CYS A 30 -4.47 13.05 -2.50
C CYS A 30 -3.22 12.90 -1.63
N ASP A 31 -2.63 14.01 -1.23
CA ASP A 31 -1.50 14.08 -0.30
C ASP A 31 -1.60 15.38 0.48
N ASN A 32 -0.93 15.49 1.61
CA ASN A 32 -0.82 16.74 2.34
C ASN A 32 0.16 17.75 1.71
N ARG A 33 0.78 17.39 0.59
CA ARG A 33 1.69 18.20 -0.20
C ARG A 33 1.17 18.38 -1.62
N ALA A 34 1.66 19.42 -2.30
CA ALA A 34 1.40 19.63 -3.72
C ALA A 34 1.95 18.45 -4.57
N ALA A 35 1.31 18.22 -5.70
CA ALA A 35 1.77 17.19 -6.65
C ALA A 35 3.16 17.55 -7.20
N ASP A 36 3.99 16.54 -7.34
CA ASP A 36 5.20 16.59 -8.14
C ASP A 36 4.85 16.72 -9.64
N SER A 37 5.62 17.48 -10.40
CA SER A 37 5.44 17.68 -11.84
C SER A 37 5.49 16.37 -12.65
N ASN A 38 6.11 15.34 -12.12
CA ASN A 38 6.22 14.01 -12.75
C ASN A 38 5.08 13.06 -12.38
N LEU A 39 4.16 13.48 -11.51
CA LEU A 39 3.03 12.63 -11.10
C LEU A 39 1.99 12.55 -12.22
N MET A 40 1.79 11.36 -12.78
CA MET A 40 0.90 11.11 -13.92
C MET A 40 -0.57 10.98 -13.49
N THR A 41 -1.06 11.93 -12.72
CA THR A 41 -2.44 12.01 -12.23
C THR A 41 -3.31 12.90 -13.13
N ASP A 42 -4.63 12.65 -13.19
CA ASP A 42 -5.58 13.56 -13.83
C ASP A 42 -5.98 14.70 -12.90
N TYR A 43 -6.13 14.38 -11.61
CA TYR A 43 -6.54 15.32 -10.57
C TYR A 43 -5.71 15.10 -9.30
N HIS A 44 -5.27 16.20 -8.69
CA HIS A 44 -4.59 16.17 -7.41
C HIS A 44 -5.27 17.09 -6.41
N SER A 45 -5.49 16.58 -5.21
CA SER A 45 -6.03 17.35 -4.09
C SER A 45 -5.00 17.40 -2.96
N VAL A 46 -4.72 18.60 -2.48
CA VAL A 46 -3.93 18.78 -1.27
C VAL A 46 -4.87 18.67 -0.08
N CYS A 47 -4.81 17.57 0.63
CA CYS A 47 -5.69 17.32 1.79
C CYS A 47 -5.03 16.39 2.80
N ASP A 48 -5.37 16.56 4.08
CA ASP A 48 -5.09 15.55 5.10
C ASP A 48 -6.27 14.56 5.12
N VAL A 49 -5.96 13.28 5.19
CA VAL A 49 -6.97 12.21 5.26
C VAL A 49 -7.89 12.36 6.49
N LYS A 50 -7.38 13.00 7.55
CA LYS A 50 -8.13 13.26 8.77
C LYS A 50 -9.23 14.30 8.59
N ASP A 51 -8.94 15.32 7.79
CA ASP A 51 -9.85 16.44 7.55
C ASP A 51 -10.79 16.22 6.36
N MET A 52 -10.66 15.06 5.69
CA MET A 52 -11.43 14.77 4.49
C MET A 52 -12.90 14.48 4.82
N GLU A 53 -13.79 15.16 4.12
CA GLU A 53 -15.22 14.91 4.19
C GLU A 53 -15.59 13.50 3.70
N HIS A 54 -16.53 12.86 4.38
CA HIS A 54 -16.94 11.49 4.05
C HIS A 54 -17.45 11.38 2.60
N ASP A 55 -18.24 12.35 2.14
CA ASP A 55 -18.84 12.34 0.80
C ASP A 55 -17.82 12.46 -0.33
N TYR A 56 -16.60 12.98 -0.04
CA TYR A 56 -15.55 13.08 -1.03
C TYR A 56 -15.17 11.73 -1.66
N LEU A 57 -15.28 10.65 -0.89
CA LEU A 57 -14.89 9.31 -1.35
C LEU A 57 -15.92 8.67 -2.30
N GLN A 58 -17.19 9.06 -2.25
CA GLN A 58 -18.28 8.39 -2.98
C GLN A 58 -18.14 8.43 -4.51
N LYS A 59 -17.30 9.32 -5.05
CA LYS A 59 -17.05 9.42 -6.49
C LYS A 59 -16.03 8.40 -7.01
N PHE A 60 -15.39 7.61 -6.12
CA PHE A 60 -14.36 6.66 -6.49
C PHE A 60 -14.88 5.23 -6.53
N ASP A 61 -14.43 4.49 -7.53
CA ASP A 61 -14.69 3.06 -7.68
C ASP A 61 -13.70 2.20 -6.90
N LEU A 62 -12.52 2.77 -6.58
CA LEU A 62 -11.45 2.13 -5.82
C LEU A 62 -10.59 3.18 -5.12
N VAL A 63 -10.24 2.91 -3.88
CA VAL A 63 -9.28 3.69 -3.09
C VAL A 63 -8.05 2.85 -2.80
N ILE A 64 -6.86 3.38 -3.12
CA ILE A 64 -5.56 2.76 -2.86
C ILE A 64 -4.81 3.66 -1.87
N SER A 65 -4.39 3.11 -0.74
CA SER A 65 -3.57 3.80 0.24
C SER A 65 -2.10 3.45 0.11
N SER A 66 -1.27 4.44 -0.13
CA SER A 66 0.19 4.39 0.05
C SER A 66 0.67 5.31 1.17
N LEU A 67 -0.24 5.61 2.09
CA LEU A 67 0.02 6.38 3.30
C LEU A 67 0.84 5.56 4.31
N PRO A 68 1.47 6.22 5.28
CA PRO A 68 2.00 5.54 6.46
C PRO A 68 0.91 4.71 7.15
N TYR A 69 1.27 3.50 7.60
CA TYR A 69 0.33 2.50 8.11
C TYR A 69 -0.63 2.99 9.20
N TYR A 70 -0.20 3.95 10.03
CA TYR A 70 -1.02 4.50 11.11
C TYR A 70 -2.21 5.35 10.64
N LEU A 71 -2.20 5.79 9.36
CA LEU A 71 -3.33 6.50 8.73
C LEU A 71 -4.28 5.55 7.99
N ASN A 72 -3.87 4.31 7.71
CA ASN A 72 -4.64 3.37 6.92
C ASN A 72 -5.99 3.04 7.54
N ASN A 73 -6.04 2.87 8.87
CA ASN A 73 -7.30 2.55 9.53
C ASN A 73 -8.35 3.63 9.34
N GLU A 74 -7.97 4.90 9.47
CA GLU A 74 -8.91 6.01 9.32
C GLU A 74 -9.48 6.09 7.90
N LEU A 75 -8.64 6.02 6.88
CA LEU A 75 -9.08 6.03 5.49
C LEU A 75 -9.92 4.79 5.16
N ALA A 76 -9.50 3.62 5.63
CA ALA A 76 -10.23 2.37 5.40
C ALA A 76 -11.64 2.39 6.02
N GLN A 77 -11.81 2.91 7.26
CA GLN A 77 -13.13 3.02 7.89
C GLN A 77 -14.08 3.88 7.05
N LYS A 78 -13.61 5.05 6.57
CA LYS A 78 -14.39 5.91 5.67
C LYS A 78 -14.79 5.17 4.38
N CYS A 79 -13.89 4.40 3.77
CA CYS A 79 -14.21 3.59 2.59
C CYS A 79 -15.22 2.47 2.89
N ILE A 80 -15.05 1.78 4.02
CA ILE A 80 -15.91 0.67 4.46
C ILE A 80 -17.35 1.15 4.70
N GLU A 81 -17.54 2.28 5.35
CA GLU A 81 -18.84 2.89 5.62
C GLU A 81 -19.61 3.19 4.32
N HIS A 82 -18.91 3.67 3.29
CA HIS A 82 -19.50 4.00 1.99
C HIS A 82 -19.46 2.83 0.98
N LYS A 83 -19.04 1.63 1.38
CA LYS A 83 -18.92 0.45 0.51
C LYS A 83 -17.98 0.65 -0.68
N ILE A 84 -16.98 1.50 -0.53
CA ILE A 84 -15.97 1.75 -1.56
C ILE A 84 -14.85 0.71 -1.39
N PRO A 85 -14.49 -0.02 -2.44
CA PRO A 85 -13.35 -0.94 -2.41
C PRO A 85 -12.06 -0.22 -1.99
N TYR A 86 -11.34 -0.83 -1.07
CA TYR A 86 -10.13 -0.27 -0.48
C TYR A 86 -8.97 -1.27 -0.53
N CYS A 87 -7.77 -0.76 -0.79
CA CYS A 87 -6.55 -1.54 -0.59
C CYS A 87 -5.40 -0.69 -0.06
N ASP A 88 -4.45 -1.32 0.64
CA ASP A 88 -3.25 -0.69 1.17
C ASP A 88 -2.00 -1.58 1.07
N LEU A 89 -0.86 -0.97 1.34
CA LEU A 89 0.45 -1.65 1.32
C LEU A 89 0.79 -2.34 2.65
N GLY A 90 -0.07 -2.19 3.67
CA GLY A 90 0.15 -2.77 4.98
C GLY A 90 1.15 -2.02 5.85
N GLY A 91 1.80 -2.75 6.73
CA GLY A 91 2.84 -2.25 7.62
C GLY A 91 2.54 -2.41 9.11
N SER A 92 1.35 -2.90 9.48
CA SER A 92 0.99 -3.16 10.89
C SER A 92 -0.10 -4.21 10.99
N VAL A 93 0.24 -5.36 11.56
CA VAL A 93 -0.70 -6.48 11.76
C VAL A 93 -1.95 -6.07 12.58
N PRO A 94 -1.84 -5.34 13.69
CA PRO A 94 -3.02 -4.86 14.42
C PRO A 94 -3.95 -3.99 13.55
N VAL A 95 -3.40 -3.07 12.75
CA VAL A 95 -4.17 -2.19 11.87
C VAL A 95 -4.91 -3.01 10.82
N SER A 96 -4.22 -3.91 10.12
CA SER A 96 -4.82 -4.79 9.11
C SER A 96 -5.93 -5.67 9.69
N LYS A 97 -5.75 -6.22 10.91
CA LYS A 97 -6.80 -6.99 11.60
C LYS A 97 -8.03 -6.14 11.89
N THR A 98 -7.86 -4.92 12.38
CA THR A 98 -8.97 -4.00 12.66
C THR A 98 -9.76 -3.67 11.40
N ILE A 99 -9.09 -3.31 10.31
CA ILE A 99 -9.70 -3.03 9.01
C ILE A 99 -10.50 -4.24 8.52
N ASN A 100 -9.89 -5.43 8.54
CA ASN A 100 -10.55 -6.66 8.08
C ASN A 100 -11.78 -7.04 8.93
N GLN A 101 -11.75 -6.81 10.25
CA GLN A 101 -12.89 -7.05 11.13
C GLN A 101 -14.06 -6.11 10.80
N SER A 102 -13.78 -4.82 10.63
CA SER A 102 -14.79 -3.82 10.23
C SER A 102 -15.40 -4.14 8.87
N ALA A 103 -14.56 -4.48 7.89
CA ALA A 103 -15.01 -4.84 6.55
C ALA A 103 -15.91 -6.07 6.53
N LYS A 104 -15.58 -7.11 7.30
CA LYS A 104 -16.43 -8.31 7.45
C LYS A 104 -17.79 -7.96 8.06
N SER A 105 -17.80 -7.16 9.13
CA SER A 105 -19.01 -6.74 9.82
C SER A 105 -19.97 -5.96 8.89
N LEU A 106 -19.43 -5.07 8.07
CA LEU A 106 -20.19 -4.22 7.17
C LEU A 106 -20.30 -4.78 5.73
N LYS A 107 -19.77 -5.98 5.46
CA LYS A 107 -19.74 -6.63 4.13
C LYS A 107 -19.14 -5.70 3.06
N SER A 108 -18.00 -5.09 3.36
CA SER A 108 -17.26 -4.24 2.46
C SER A 108 -16.03 -4.96 1.89
N THR A 109 -15.58 -4.55 0.72
CA THR A 109 -14.41 -5.14 0.04
C THR A 109 -13.14 -4.41 0.45
N VAL A 110 -12.23 -5.11 1.10
CA VAL A 110 -10.91 -4.58 1.45
C VAL A 110 -9.81 -5.61 1.15
N PHE A 111 -8.66 -5.11 0.73
CA PHE A 111 -7.43 -5.87 0.56
C PHE A 111 -6.30 -5.13 1.28
N THR A 112 -5.91 -5.61 2.44
CA THR A 112 -4.78 -5.06 3.19
C THR A 112 -3.49 -5.79 2.86
N ASP A 113 -2.34 -5.18 3.18
CA ASP A 113 -1.03 -5.83 3.10
C ASP A 113 -0.60 -6.20 1.66
N LEU A 114 -0.95 -5.36 0.67
CA LEU A 114 -0.56 -5.54 -0.74
C LEU A 114 0.79 -4.87 -1.07
N GLY A 115 1.71 -4.85 -0.11
CA GLY A 115 3.06 -4.34 -0.30
C GLY A 115 4.02 -5.37 -0.89
N LEU A 116 5.33 -5.16 -0.71
CA LEU A 116 6.37 -6.11 -1.09
C LEU A 116 6.43 -7.28 -0.10
N ALA A 117 6.51 -6.97 1.19
CA ALA A 117 6.43 -7.90 2.32
C ALA A 117 5.90 -7.12 3.55
N PRO A 118 4.66 -7.35 3.94
CA PRO A 118 3.69 -8.32 3.41
C PRO A 118 3.15 -7.98 2.01
N GLY A 119 2.72 -9.00 1.26
CA GLY A 119 2.06 -8.91 -0.04
C GLY A 119 2.74 -9.77 -1.10
N TRP A 120 3.56 -9.17 -1.96
CA TRP A 120 4.18 -9.86 -3.09
C TRP A 120 4.97 -11.10 -2.68
N ALA A 121 5.77 -11.04 -1.61
CA ALA A 121 6.52 -12.18 -1.10
C ALA A 121 5.61 -13.35 -0.71
N ASN A 122 4.44 -13.08 -0.15
CA ASN A 122 3.46 -14.10 0.23
C ASN A 122 2.84 -14.76 -1.01
N ILE A 123 2.50 -13.98 -2.03
CA ILE A 123 1.96 -14.49 -3.31
C ILE A 123 2.99 -15.38 -4.01
N MET A 124 4.25 -14.95 -4.06
CA MET A 124 5.33 -15.74 -4.67
C MET A 124 5.60 -17.04 -3.91
N ALA A 125 5.51 -17.02 -2.57
CA ALA A 125 5.64 -18.22 -1.77
C ALA A 125 4.50 -19.21 -2.04
N GLU A 126 3.27 -18.73 -2.09
CA GLU A 126 2.09 -19.56 -2.41
C GLU A 126 2.21 -20.18 -3.81
N GLN A 127 2.58 -19.38 -4.80
CA GLN A 127 2.78 -19.88 -6.17
C GLN A 127 3.86 -20.97 -6.21
N ALA A 128 5.00 -20.76 -5.53
CA ALA A 128 6.04 -21.78 -5.46
C ALA A 128 5.58 -23.07 -4.77
N LEU A 129 4.73 -22.95 -3.73
CA LEU A 129 4.16 -24.11 -3.05
C LEU A 129 3.26 -24.94 -3.96
N LEU A 130 2.50 -24.30 -4.85
CA LEU A 130 1.61 -25.00 -5.80
C LEU A 130 2.38 -25.78 -6.86
N GLU A 131 3.62 -25.44 -7.13
CA GLU A 131 4.50 -26.12 -8.10
C GLU A 131 5.26 -27.31 -7.48
N LEU A 132 5.24 -27.48 -6.15
CA LEU A 132 5.95 -28.54 -5.47
C LEU A 132 5.12 -29.85 -5.46
N PRO A 133 5.78 -31.03 -5.62
CA PRO A 133 5.10 -32.32 -5.56
C PRO A 133 4.57 -32.68 -4.17
N SER A 134 5.02 -31.98 -3.12
CA SER A 134 4.58 -32.18 -1.74
C SER A 134 4.76 -30.90 -0.94
N VAL A 135 3.94 -30.75 0.12
CA VAL A 135 4.02 -29.59 1.01
C VAL A 135 5.33 -29.61 1.80
N PRO A 136 6.18 -28.56 1.72
CA PRO A 136 7.42 -28.48 2.46
C PRO A 136 7.16 -28.25 3.97
N HIS A 137 8.09 -28.70 4.82
CA HIS A 137 8.03 -28.43 6.26
C HIS A 137 8.31 -26.98 6.63
N THR A 138 9.02 -26.24 5.77
CA THR A 138 9.47 -24.89 6.07
C THR A 138 9.52 -24.07 4.79
N VAL A 139 9.00 -22.85 4.87
CA VAL A 139 9.16 -21.80 3.85
C VAL A 139 9.92 -20.63 4.48
N LYS A 140 11.02 -20.23 3.85
CA LYS A 140 11.84 -19.10 4.30
C LYS A 140 11.81 -17.99 3.27
N MET A 141 11.21 -16.84 3.64
CA MET A 141 11.18 -15.63 2.84
C MET A 141 12.13 -14.59 3.42
N ARG A 142 12.76 -13.80 2.57
CA ARG A 142 13.61 -12.68 2.98
C ARG A 142 13.32 -11.48 2.12
N CYS A 143 13.07 -10.34 2.76
CA CYS A 143 12.89 -9.05 2.14
C CYS A 143 13.73 -8.03 2.93
N GLY A 144 14.41 -7.14 2.24
CA GLY A 144 15.24 -6.12 2.90
C GLY A 144 15.58 -4.97 1.97
N GLY A 145 15.87 -3.81 2.55
CA GLY A 145 16.39 -2.65 1.84
C GLY A 145 17.92 -2.75 1.73
N LEU A 146 18.41 -2.89 0.50
CA LEU A 146 19.85 -2.90 0.22
C LEU A 146 20.24 -1.62 -0.51
N PRO A 147 21.47 -1.09 -0.30
CA PRO A 147 22.00 0.00 -1.13
C PRO A 147 22.08 -0.44 -2.59
N SER A 148 21.75 0.47 -3.51
CA SER A 148 21.85 0.22 -4.96
C SER A 148 23.30 0.04 -5.41
N ASP A 149 24.25 0.69 -4.74
CA ASP A 149 25.69 0.57 -4.99
C ASP A 149 26.30 -0.40 -3.98
N ILE A 150 26.79 -1.52 -4.48
CA ILE A 150 27.45 -2.59 -3.71
C ILE A 150 28.87 -2.17 -3.24
N ALA A 151 29.27 -0.93 -3.45
CA ALA A 151 30.54 -0.44 -2.94
C ALA A 151 30.51 -0.39 -1.40
N PRO A 152 31.36 -1.14 -0.69
CA PRO A 152 31.42 -1.07 0.76
C PRO A 152 31.82 0.35 1.16
N SER A 153 30.86 1.15 1.61
CA SER A 153 31.19 2.40 2.25
C SER A 153 31.63 2.07 3.66
N ASN A 154 32.81 2.53 4.07
CA ASN A 154 33.31 2.42 5.45
C ASN A 154 32.37 3.12 6.47
N LYS A 155 31.30 3.74 6.01
CA LYS A 155 30.29 4.45 6.81
C LYS A 155 29.09 3.59 7.20
N ASP A 156 28.90 2.45 6.55
CA ASP A 156 27.81 1.53 6.85
C ASP A 156 28.34 0.08 6.88
N PRO A 157 28.85 -0.34 8.06
CA PRO A 157 29.49 -1.64 8.21
C PRO A 157 28.55 -2.82 7.97
N PHE A 158 27.25 -2.60 7.99
CA PHE A 158 26.24 -3.65 7.78
C PHE A 158 25.70 -3.68 6.34
N ASN A 159 26.03 -2.71 5.48
CA ASN A 159 25.45 -2.55 4.14
C ASN A 159 23.90 -2.63 4.16
N TYR A 160 23.29 -2.17 5.22
CA TYR A 160 21.85 -2.23 5.43
C TYR A 160 21.34 -0.88 5.96
N LYS A 161 20.29 -0.37 5.36
CA LYS A 161 19.58 0.80 5.87
C LYS A 161 18.16 0.41 6.23
N LEU A 162 17.69 0.88 7.38
CA LEU A 162 16.28 0.85 7.70
C LEU A 162 15.55 1.82 6.77
N THR A 163 14.88 1.27 5.78
CA THR A 163 14.12 2.03 4.76
C THR A 163 12.63 2.03 5.06
N TRP A 164 12.21 1.32 6.11
CA TRP A 164 10.83 1.14 6.53
C TRP A 164 10.67 1.35 8.04
N SER A 165 9.44 1.21 8.57
CA SER A 165 9.17 1.37 9.99
C SER A 165 9.94 0.36 10.84
N ILE A 166 10.61 0.85 11.89
CA ILE A 166 11.28 0.00 12.91
C ILE A 166 10.27 -0.87 13.64
N ASP A 167 9.06 -0.37 13.87
CA ASP A 167 7.99 -1.10 14.58
C ASP A 167 7.53 -2.38 13.83
N GLY A 168 7.87 -2.51 12.57
CA GLY A 168 7.60 -3.72 11.78
C GLY A 168 8.66 -4.82 11.90
N LEU A 169 9.72 -4.62 12.69
CA LEU A 169 10.81 -5.58 12.88
C LEU A 169 10.60 -6.51 14.09
N TYR A 170 9.58 -6.30 14.92
CA TYR A 170 9.29 -7.06 16.13
C TYR A 170 8.03 -7.92 16.01
#